data_2b23a803df08a4dfe38b50741cf7ef16
#
_entry.id   2b23a803df08a4dfe38b50741cf7ef16
#
_cell.length_a   1.000
_cell.length_b   1.000
_cell.length_c   1.000
_cell.angle_alpha   90.00
_cell.angle_beta   90.00
_cell.angle_gamma   90.00
#
_symmetry.space_group_name_H-M   'P 1'
#
loop_
_entity.id
_entity.type
_entity.pdbx_description
1 polymer ?
#
loop_
_entity_poly.entity_id
_entity_poly.type
_entity_poly.pdbx_seq_one_letter_code
_entity_poly.pdbx_strand_id
1 'polypeptide(L)'
;YSGKEYFYVVDENHNVTDTLHYGAGQIFHTEIHPEPRLALMYRIDEKSSVKASYSRTVQYAQVASAATGGLPFDVWFPISPNIKPQTCDQFAAGYFRNFKDNAIETSVEVYYKNFKNVIDFKDNAMTYGNVLIDGELRCGKGRSYGVELLVRKNVGKFTGWISYTYSRTLRTVPDINFGKEYRSPYDRPHNFVIVLNYDFTPRLSAAVNWIYNTGQPVTFPYGQYTIDGVTYVVQGS
;
A
#
# COMPACT_ATOMS: atom_id res chain seq x y z
N TYR A 1 19.37 -6.02 -12.97
CA TYR A 1 19.17 -7.43 -13.36
C TYR A 1 20.33 -7.85 -14.25
N SER A 2 21.45 -8.18 -13.66
CA SER A 2 22.60 -8.70 -14.36
C SER A 2 22.49 -10.22 -14.45
N GLY A 3 22.00 -10.78 -15.54
CA GLY A 3 22.01 -12.23 -15.68
C GLY A 3 21.09 -12.88 -16.70
N LYS A 4 20.13 -12.17 -17.27
CA LYS A 4 19.35 -12.71 -18.40
C LYS A 4 19.86 -12.09 -19.69
N GLU A 5 20.33 -12.92 -20.62
CA GLU A 5 20.72 -12.48 -21.96
C GLU A 5 19.52 -12.07 -22.82
N TYR A 6 18.30 -12.38 -22.39
CA TYR A 6 17.06 -12.08 -23.12
C TYR A 6 15.91 -11.75 -22.16
N PHE A 7 14.97 -10.93 -22.64
CA PHE A 7 13.75 -10.55 -21.97
C PHE A 7 12.57 -10.70 -22.93
N TYR A 8 11.52 -11.40 -22.49
CA TYR A 8 10.30 -11.59 -23.29
C TYR A 8 9.32 -10.44 -23.05
N VAL A 9 8.93 -9.75 -24.12
CA VAL A 9 7.81 -8.81 -24.09
C VAL A 9 6.53 -9.62 -24.30
N VAL A 10 5.58 -9.45 -23.38
CA VAL A 10 4.35 -10.25 -23.34
C VAL A 10 3.15 -9.32 -23.53
N ASP A 11 2.18 -9.69 -24.35
CA ASP A 11 0.92 -8.97 -24.52
C ASP A 11 -0.10 -9.29 -23.40
N GLU A 12 -1.28 -8.64 -23.46
CA GLU A 12 -2.38 -8.87 -22.50
C GLU A 12 -2.94 -10.30 -22.55
N ASN A 13 -2.72 -11.03 -23.67
CA ASN A 13 -3.13 -12.41 -23.87
C ASN A 13 -2.01 -13.42 -23.54
N HIS A 14 -0.89 -12.99 -22.94
CA HIS A 14 0.27 -13.79 -22.58
C HIS A 14 1.06 -14.36 -23.76
N ASN A 15 0.88 -13.82 -24.96
CA ASN A 15 1.71 -14.19 -26.08
C ASN A 15 3.02 -13.41 -26.03
N VAL A 16 4.12 -14.07 -26.28
CA VAL A 16 5.42 -13.41 -26.47
C VAL A 16 5.35 -12.65 -27.80
N THR A 17 5.38 -11.32 -27.72
CA THR A 17 5.31 -10.44 -28.89
C THR A 17 6.67 -10.04 -29.40
N ASP A 18 7.69 -10.05 -28.52
CA ASP A 18 9.07 -9.71 -28.85
C ASP A 18 10.03 -10.37 -27.85
N THR A 19 11.28 -10.54 -28.28
CA THR A 19 12.38 -11.05 -27.45
C THR A 19 13.54 -10.10 -27.55
N LEU A 20 13.78 -9.34 -26.48
CA LEU A 20 14.86 -8.37 -26.39
C LEU A 20 16.13 -9.05 -25.88
N HIS A 21 17.26 -8.82 -26.56
CA HIS A 21 18.56 -9.34 -26.17
C HIS A 21 19.42 -8.24 -25.53
N TYR A 22 20.05 -8.55 -24.41
CA TYR A 22 20.90 -7.62 -23.67
C TYR A 22 22.25 -8.24 -23.35
N GLY A 23 23.32 -7.44 -23.51
CA GLY A 23 24.64 -7.80 -23.05
C GLY A 23 24.79 -7.69 -21.53
N ALA A 24 25.78 -8.37 -20.97
CA ALA A 24 26.07 -8.27 -19.54
C ALA A 24 26.34 -6.81 -19.13
N GLY A 25 25.62 -6.35 -18.09
CA GLY A 25 25.72 -4.96 -17.59
C GLY A 25 24.99 -3.91 -18.41
N GLN A 26 24.28 -4.27 -19.47
CA GLN A 26 23.48 -3.33 -20.26
C GLN A 26 22.21 -2.95 -19.52
N ILE A 27 21.87 -1.65 -19.55
CA ILE A 27 20.58 -1.15 -19.02
C ILE A 27 19.49 -1.53 -20.01
N PHE A 28 18.50 -2.32 -19.54
CA PHE A 28 17.44 -2.83 -20.43
C PHE A 28 16.19 -1.95 -20.46
N HIS A 29 15.96 -1.13 -19.41
CA HIS A 29 14.79 -0.26 -19.33
C HIS A 29 15.10 0.97 -18.46
N THR A 30 14.66 2.13 -18.90
CA THR A 30 14.79 3.39 -18.14
C THR A 30 13.56 4.24 -18.33
N GLU A 31 13.00 4.70 -17.22
CA GLU A 31 11.91 5.67 -17.21
C GLU A 31 12.21 6.79 -16.23
N ILE A 32 11.79 8.01 -16.57
CA ILE A 32 11.97 9.21 -15.75
C ILE A 32 10.60 9.83 -15.52
N HIS A 33 10.22 9.96 -14.26
CA HIS A 33 8.94 10.56 -13.85
C HIS A 33 9.17 11.66 -12.81
N PRO A 34 8.55 12.86 -12.98
CA PRO A 34 8.61 13.92 -11.98
C PRO A 34 7.77 13.55 -10.74
N GLU A 35 8.29 13.88 -9.57
CA GLU A 35 7.65 13.72 -8.28
C GLU A 35 7.42 15.08 -7.58
N PRO A 36 6.49 15.92 -8.07
CA PRO A 36 6.21 17.21 -7.46
C PRO A 36 5.60 17.04 -6.07
N ARG A 37 5.98 17.94 -5.16
CA ARG A 37 5.44 18.04 -3.80
C ARG A 37 5.15 19.49 -3.47
N LEU A 38 3.94 19.74 -2.98
CA LEU A 38 3.50 21.06 -2.55
C LEU A 38 2.84 20.93 -1.17
N ALA A 39 3.20 21.82 -0.26
CA ALA A 39 2.56 21.91 1.06
C ALA A 39 2.27 23.37 1.39
N LEU A 40 1.08 23.64 1.88
CA LEU A 40 0.60 24.92 2.31
C LEU A 40 0.16 24.83 3.78
N MET A 41 0.50 25.82 4.57
CA MET A 41 0.03 25.98 5.94
C MET A 41 -0.52 27.38 6.13
N TYR A 42 -1.73 27.46 6.65
CA TYR A 42 -2.35 28.71 7.05
C TYR A 42 -2.58 28.69 8.57
N ARG A 43 -1.98 29.64 9.27
CA ARG A 43 -2.16 29.83 10.70
C ARG A 43 -3.39 30.71 10.91
N ILE A 44 -4.43 30.15 11.53
CA ILE A 44 -5.69 30.88 11.82
C ILE A 44 -5.47 31.79 13.02
N ASP A 45 -4.86 31.27 14.06
CA ASP A 45 -4.49 31.97 15.28
C ASP A 45 -3.22 31.35 15.91
N GLU A 46 -2.81 31.78 17.11
CA GLU A 46 -1.62 31.24 17.79
C GLU A 46 -1.72 29.75 18.15
N LYS A 47 -2.94 29.21 18.22
CA LYS A 47 -3.24 27.85 18.67
C LYS A 47 -3.79 26.94 17.60
N SER A 48 -4.14 27.49 16.42
CA SER A 48 -4.86 26.77 15.36
C SER A 48 -4.22 26.98 13.99
N SER A 49 -4.13 25.91 13.20
CA SER A 49 -3.69 25.97 11.81
C SER A 49 -4.38 24.94 10.93
N VAL A 50 -4.46 25.26 9.65
CA VAL A 50 -4.87 24.34 8.59
C VAL A 50 -3.69 24.05 7.70
N LYS A 51 -3.52 22.81 7.29
CA LYS A 51 -2.52 22.39 6.33
C LYS A 51 -3.19 21.69 5.16
N ALA A 52 -2.65 21.89 3.96
CA ALA A 52 -3.03 21.15 2.78
C ALA A 52 -1.77 20.74 2.02
N SER A 53 -1.76 19.55 1.45
CA SER A 53 -0.61 19.07 0.68
C SER A 53 -1.03 18.24 -0.52
N TYR A 54 -0.19 18.30 -1.53
CA TYR A 54 -0.21 17.42 -2.69
C TYR A 54 1.18 16.82 -2.85
N SER A 55 1.24 15.53 -3.16
CA SER A 55 2.48 14.86 -3.53
C SER A 55 2.22 13.79 -4.57
N ARG A 56 3.12 13.71 -5.55
CA ARG A 56 3.24 12.56 -6.44
C ARG A 56 4.44 11.74 -6.02
N THR A 57 4.28 10.43 -5.99
CA THR A 57 5.36 9.47 -5.77
C THR A 57 5.34 8.42 -6.88
N VAL A 58 6.52 7.93 -7.25
CA VAL A 58 6.70 6.91 -8.27
C VAL A 58 7.48 5.74 -7.68
N GLN A 59 6.98 4.54 -7.87
CA GLN A 59 7.61 3.33 -7.37
C GLN A 59 8.08 2.46 -8.56
N TYR A 60 9.39 2.27 -8.65
CA TYR A 60 10.06 1.55 -9.75
C TYR A 60 10.27 0.06 -9.47
N ALA A 61 9.93 -0.41 -8.28
CA ALA A 61 9.84 -1.83 -7.97
C ALA A 61 8.56 -2.07 -7.16
N GLN A 62 7.75 -3.01 -7.60
CA GLN A 62 6.46 -3.31 -7.00
C GLN A 62 6.44 -4.72 -6.41
N VAL A 63 5.66 -4.92 -5.37
CA VAL A 63 5.39 -6.24 -4.80
C VAL A 63 4.03 -6.72 -5.31
N ALA A 64 4.01 -7.86 -5.98
CA ALA A 64 2.77 -8.60 -6.16
C ALA A 64 2.59 -9.54 -4.97
N SER A 65 1.44 -9.44 -4.31
CA SER A 65 1.16 -10.27 -3.14
C SER A 65 0.98 -11.73 -3.55
N ALA A 66 1.81 -12.59 -3.00
CA ALA A 66 1.78 -14.01 -3.28
C ALA A 66 0.58 -14.73 -2.63
N ALA A 67 -0.14 -14.08 -1.72
CA ALA A 67 -1.31 -14.65 -1.06
C ALA A 67 -2.39 -15.09 -2.05
N THR A 68 -2.53 -14.38 -3.18
CA THR A 68 -3.44 -14.73 -4.27
C THR A 68 -2.84 -15.73 -5.26
N GLY A 69 -1.51 -15.78 -5.35
CA GLY A 69 -0.77 -16.66 -6.28
C GLY A 69 -0.33 -18.01 -5.70
N GLY A 70 -0.65 -18.31 -4.44
CA GLY A 70 -0.28 -19.56 -3.78
C GLY A 70 1.20 -19.73 -3.45
N LEU A 71 2.01 -18.69 -3.57
CA LEU A 71 3.41 -18.69 -3.15
C LEU A 71 3.52 -18.33 -1.66
N PRO A 72 4.48 -18.90 -0.91
CA PRO A 72 4.66 -18.60 0.51
C PRO A 72 5.43 -17.28 0.77
N PHE A 73 5.76 -16.52 -0.26
CA PHE A 73 6.53 -15.29 -0.17
C PHE A 73 6.08 -14.27 -1.23
N ASP A 74 6.24 -12.99 -0.92
CA ASP A 74 5.99 -11.89 -1.85
C ASP A 74 7.08 -11.80 -2.91
N VAL A 75 6.70 -11.50 -4.15
CA VAL A 75 7.63 -11.38 -5.28
C VAL A 75 7.78 -9.92 -5.68
N TRP A 76 9.02 -9.46 -5.76
CA TRP A 76 9.36 -8.12 -6.21
C TRP A 76 9.57 -8.07 -7.72
N PHE A 77 8.86 -7.17 -8.37
CA PHE A 77 8.95 -6.93 -9.80
C PHE A 77 9.52 -5.53 -10.04
N PRO A 78 10.74 -5.40 -10.62
CA PRO A 78 11.22 -4.12 -11.10
C PRO A 78 10.45 -3.70 -12.34
N ILE A 79 10.51 -2.41 -12.68
CA ILE A 79 9.95 -1.91 -13.93
C ILE A 79 10.61 -2.60 -15.12
N SER A 80 9.84 -2.82 -16.15
CA SER A 80 10.25 -3.51 -17.37
C SER A 80 9.35 -3.05 -18.53
N PRO A 81 9.62 -3.43 -19.78
CA PRO A 81 8.68 -3.23 -20.87
C PRO A 81 7.26 -3.75 -20.60
N ASN A 82 7.12 -4.78 -19.75
CA ASN A 82 5.82 -5.34 -19.35
C ASN A 82 5.22 -4.64 -18.12
N ILE A 83 6.02 -4.00 -17.28
CA ILE A 83 5.60 -3.49 -15.96
C ILE A 83 5.94 -2.01 -15.84
N LYS A 84 4.93 -1.17 -15.97
CA LYS A 84 5.05 0.29 -15.78
C LYS A 84 5.26 0.64 -14.31
N PRO A 85 5.97 1.73 -14.00
CA PRO A 85 6.10 2.20 -12.63
C PRO A 85 4.73 2.57 -12.05
N GLN A 86 4.52 2.18 -10.79
CA GLN A 86 3.34 2.61 -10.07
C GLN A 86 3.46 4.09 -9.71
N THR A 87 2.43 4.85 -9.99
CA THR A 87 2.35 6.26 -9.58
C THR A 87 1.24 6.45 -8.56
N CYS A 88 1.48 7.35 -7.60
CA CYS A 88 0.49 7.73 -6.60
C CYS A 88 0.40 9.24 -6.51
N ASP A 89 -0.79 9.78 -6.77
CA ASP A 89 -1.15 11.17 -6.47
C ASP A 89 -1.87 11.20 -5.12
N GLN A 90 -1.29 11.90 -4.14
CA GLN A 90 -1.85 12.04 -2.81
C GLN A 90 -2.25 13.48 -2.54
N PHE A 91 -3.46 13.66 -2.03
CA PHE A 91 -3.98 14.91 -1.48
C PHE A 91 -4.26 14.70 0.01
N ALA A 92 -3.85 15.65 0.84
CA ALA A 92 -4.14 15.62 2.25
C ALA A 92 -4.51 17.02 2.75
N ALA A 93 -5.41 17.06 3.73
CA ALA A 93 -5.76 18.28 4.44
C ALA A 93 -5.96 17.98 5.92
N GLY A 94 -5.55 18.92 6.79
CA GLY A 94 -5.63 18.72 8.23
C GLY A 94 -5.88 20.01 8.97
N TYR A 95 -6.60 19.88 10.09
CA TYR A 95 -6.80 20.93 11.08
C TYR A 95 -6.09 20.54 12.37
N PHE A 96 -5.31 21.47 12.90
CA PHE A 96 -4.47 21.29 14.08
C PHE A 96 -4.83 22.35 15.10
N ARG A 97 -5.02 21.95 16.35
CA ARG A 97 -5.33 22.88 17.42
C ARG A 97 -4.71 22.46 18.74
N ASN A 98 -4.10 23.44 19.39
CA ASN A 98 -3.54 23.32 20.74
C ASN A 98 -4.45 23.96 21.77
N PHE A 99 -4.57 23.33 22.94
CA PHE A 99 -5.35 23.78 24.07
C PHE A 99 -4.46 23.89 25.31
N LYS A 100 -4.91 24.69 26.29
CA LYS A 100 -4.25 24.84 27.61
C LYS A 100 -2.76 25.15 27.48
N ASP A 101 -2.43 26.21 26.73
CA ASP A 101 -1.06 26.67 26.53
C ASP A 101 -0.13 25.54 25.99
N ASN A 102 -0.59 24.86 24.94
CA ASN A 102 0.06 23.73 24.28
C ASN A 102 0.19 22.45 25.13
N ALA A 103 -0.51 22.38 26.28
CA ALA A 103 -0.53 21.14 27.07
C ALA A 103 -1.27 20.00 26.37
N ILE A 104 -2.24 20.32 25.50
CA ILE A 104 -3.00 19.35 24.72
C ILE A 104 -2.92 19.75 23.25
N GLU A 105 -2.47 18.84 22.41
CA GLU A 105 -2.43 18.94 20.96
C GLU A 105 -3.51 18.04 20.35
N THR A 106 -4.22 18.55 19.36
CA THR A 106 -5.22 17.77 18.62
C THR A 106 -5.04 17.95 17.12
N SER A 107 -5.25 16.90 16.36
CA SER A 107 -5.36 17.00 14.90
C SER A 107 -6.49 16.15 14.35
N VAL A 108 -7.04 16.62 13.24
CA VAL A 108 -7.94 15.88 12.35
C VAL A 108 -7.36 16.03 10.96
N GLU A 109 -7.02 14.91 10.33
CA GLU A 109 -6.44 14.91 8.99
C GLU A 109 -7.25 13.99 8.10
N VAL A 110 -7.42 14.38 6.85
CA VAL A 110 -8.06 13.57 5.80
C VAL A 110 -7.11 13.43 4.63
N TYR A 111 -7.12 12.29 3.99
CA TYR A 111 -6.31 12.07 2.80
C TYR A 111 -7.05 11.28 1.74
N TYR A 112 -6.63 11.49 0.50
CA TYR A 112 -7.04 10.70 -0.66
C TYR A 112 -5.82 10.41 -1.52
N LYS A 113 -5.64 9.13 -1.89
CA LYS A 113 -4.56 8.62 -2.75
C LYS A 113 -5.16 7.97 -3.98
N ASN A 114 -4.65 8.33 -5.14
CA ASN A 114 -5.02 7.72 -6.41
C ASN A 114 -3.80 7.02 -7.00
N PHE A 115 -3.88 5.71 -7.15
CA PHE A 115 -2.81 4.87 -7.68
C PHE A 115 -3.10 4.50 -9.12
N LYS A 116 -2.06 4.53 -9.95
CA LYS A 116 -2.06 4.01 -11.33
C LYS A 116 -0.96 2.97 -11.45
N ASN A 117 -1.17 2.02 -12.36
CA ASN A 117 -0.25 0.91 -12.63
C ASN A 117 0.05 0.06 -11.38
N VAL A 118 -0.96 -0.16 -10.55
CA VAL A 118 -0.87 -1.15 -9.46
C VAL A 118 -0.83 -2.52 -10.10
N ILE A 119 0.13 -3.36 -9.71
CA ILE A 119 0.18 -4.74 -10.19
C ILE A 119 -0.45 -5.70 -9.18
N ASP A 120 -1.06 -6.75 -9.70
CA ASP A 120 -1.50 -7.91 -8.93
C ASP A 120 -1.51 -9.16 -9.82
N PHE A 121 -1.48 -10.35 -9.23
CA PHE A 121 -1.64 -11.57 -10.01
C PHE A 121 -3.10 -11.77 -10.42
N LYS A 122 -3.33 -12.17 -11.68
CA LYS A 122 -4.68 -12.54 -12.14
C LYS A 122 -5.25 -13.70 -11.30
N ASP A 123 -6.57 -13.83 -11.30
CA ASP A 123 -7.20 -14.98 -10.65
C ASP A 123 -6.69 -16.30 -11.27
N ASN A 124 -6.36 -17.27 -10.40
CA ASN A 124 -5.77 -18.56 -10.78
C ASN A 124 -4.41 -18.46 -11.51
N ALA A 125 -3.59 -17.46 -11.17
CA ALA A 125 -2.26 -17.30 -11.76
C ALA A 125 -1.36 -18.53 -11.52
N MET A 126 -0.67 -18.96 -12.56
CA MET A 126 0.33 -20.02 -12.47
C MET A 126 1.69 -19.43 -12.11
N THR A 127 2.02 -19.43 -10.82
CA THR A 127 3.23 -18.77 -10.29
C THR A 127 4.37 -19.73 -10.04
N TYR A 128 4.10 -21.03 -9.79
CA TYR A 128 5.12 -22.01 -9.50
C TYR A 128 5.79 -22.54 -10.78
N GLY A 129 7.11 -22.39 -10.86
CA GLY A 129 7.89 -22.88 -12.02
C GLY A 129 7.64 -22.11 -13.32
N ASN A 130 6.91 -21.00 -13.28
CA ASN A 130 6.61 -20.22 -14.49
C ASN A 130 7.77 -19.27 -14.84
N VAL A 131 8.41 -19.52 -15.99
CA VAL A 131 9.50 -18.67 -16.51
C VAL A 131 8.98 -17.30 -16.98
N LEU A 132 7.70 -17.22 -17.39
CA LEU A 132 7.03 -16.01 -17.87
C LEU A 132 6.07 -15.45 -16.81
N ILE A 133 6.51 -15.40 -15.55
CA ILE A 133 5.68 -14.97 -14.42
C ILE A 133 5.15 -13.53 -14.61
N ASP A 134 5.82 -12.67 -15.36
CA ASP A 134 5.36 -11.33 -15.72
C ASP A 134 4.03 -11.37 -16.48
N GLY A 135 3.78 -12.41 -17.28
CA GLY A 135 2.53 -12.62 -17.98
C GLY A 135 1.34 -12.93 -17.08
N GLU A 136 1.56 -13.35 -15.84
CA GLU A 136 0.52 -13.60 -14.86
C GLU A 136 0.09 -12.33 -14.10
N LEU A 137 0.82 -11.23 -14.30
CA LEU A 137 0.52 -9.94 -13.71
C LEU A 137 -0.52 -9.16 -14.52
N ARG A 138 -1.32 -8.40 -13.82
CA ARG A 138 -2.24 -7.41 -14.40
C ARG A 138 -1.97 -6.05 -13.81
N CYS A 139 -1.98 -5.03 -14.68
CA CYS A 139 -1.88 -3.63 -14.30
C CYS A 139 -3.28 -3.04 -14.10
N GLY A 140 -3.50 -2.39 -12.98
CA GLY A 140 -4.77 -1.76 -12.65
C GLY A 140 -4.63 -0.41 -11.99
N LYS A 141 -5.69 -0.02 -11.32
CA LYS A 141 -5.81 1.22 -10.57
C LYS A 141 -6.13 0.91 -9.11
N GLY A 142 -5.78 1.85 -8.22
CA GLY A 142 -6.15 1.76 -6.82
C GLY A 142 -6.53 3.12 -6.27
N ARG A 143 -7.25 3.13 -5.17
CA ARG A 143 -7.53 4.32 -4.39
C ARG A 143 -7.44 4.01 -2.90
N SER A 144 -6.94 4.97 -2.14
CA SER A 144 -6.96 4.89 -0.67
C SER A 144 -7.42 6.21 -0.11
N TYR A 145 -8.25 6.17 0.92
CA TYR A 145 -8.72 7.36 1.61
C TYR A 145 -8.91 7.06 3.09
N GLY A 146 -8.80 8.10 3.90
CA GLY A 146 -8.94 7.93 5.34
C GLY A 146 -9.05 9.23 6.10
N VAL A 147 -9.37 9.05 7.38
CA VAL A 147 -9.42 10.11 8.38
C VAL A 147 -8.55 9.69 9.55
N GLU A 148 -7.69 10.59 10.00
CA GLU A 148 -6.79 10.40 11.13
C GLU A 148 -7.11 11.40 12.23
N LEU A 149 -7.27 10.92 13.44
CA LEU A 149 -7.54 11.72 14.64
C LEU A 149 -6.40 11.51 15.63
N LEU A 150 -5.89 12.57 16.20
CA LEU A 150 -4.87 12.54 17.24
C LEU A 150 -5.26 13.47 18.38
N VAL A 151 -5.11 12.98 19.61
CA VAL A 151 -5.12 13.77 20.84
C VAL A 151 -3.89 13.41 21.63
N ARG A 152 -3.04 14.39 21.93
CA ARG A 152 -1.81 14.24 22.70
C ARG A 152 -1.81 15.19 23.87
N LYS A 153 -1.42 14.69 25.02
CA LYS A 153 -1.19 15.47 26.24
C LYS A 153 0.28 15.37 26.64
N ASN A 154 0.96 16.50 26.67
CA ASN A 154 2.42 16.59 26.85
C ASN A 154 2.86 16.99 28.27
N VAL A 155 1.94 17.47 29.12
CA VAL A 155 2.28 18.11 30.39
C VAL A 155 1.49 17.49 31.56
N GLY A 156 2.13 17.44 32.74
CA GLY A 156 1.56 16.95 33.99
C GLY A 156 1.91 15.49 34.25
N LYS A 157 1.42 14.98 35.40
CA LYS A 157 1.70 13.59 35.83
C LYS A 157 1.14 12.53 34.86
N PHE A 158 0.05 12.86 34.16
CA PHE A 158 -0.55 12.00 33.15
C PHE A 158 -0.26 12.59 31.77
N THR A 159 0.52 11.86 30.97
CA THR A 159 0.89 12.23 29.60
C THR A 159 0.65 11.07 28.64
N GLY A 160 0.67 11.36 27.34
CA GLY A 160 0.49 10.33 26.31
C GLY A 160 -0.33 10.81 25.14
N TRP A 161 -0.77 9.86 24.31
CA TRP A 161 -1.58 10.18 23.14
C TRP A 161 -2.54 9.04 22.79
N ILE A 162 -3.60 9.41 22.12
CA ILE A 162 -4.59 8.52 21.54
C ILE A 162 -4.68 8.88 20.07
N SER A 163 -4.58 7.91 19.20
CA SER A 163 -4.86 8.09 17.77
C SER A 163 -5.86 7.08 17.28
N TYR A 164 -6.65 7.52 16.33
CA TYR A 164 -7.57 6.68 15.60
C TYR A 164 -7.47 6.99 14.12
N THR A 165 -7.32 5.94 13.30
CA THR A 165 -7.33 6.05 11.85
C THR A 165 -8.43 5.16 11.30
N TYR A 166 -9.30 5.77 10.49
CA TYR A 166 -10.17 5.04 9.58
C TYR A 166 -9.59 5.16 8.18
N SER A 167 -9.38 4.03 7.50
CA SER A 167 -8.84 4.00 6.14
C SER A 167 -9.51 2.93 5.29
N ARG A 168 -9.53 3.16 3.99
CA ARG A 168 -9.92 2.18 2.98
C ARG A 168 -8.92 2.19 1.84
N THR A 169 -8.54 0.99 1.40
CA THR A 169 -7.68 0.80 0.24
C THR A 169 -8.32 -0.21 -0.70
N LEU A 170 -8.68 0.25 -1.88
CA LEU A 170 -9.42 -0.48 -2.89
C LEU A 170 -8.60 -0.56 -4.18
N ARG A 171 -8.75 -1.64 -4.92
CA ARG A 171 -8.10 -1.86 -6.22
C ARG A 171 -9.13 -2.26 -7.27
N THR A 172 -8.86 -1.92 -8.51
CA THR A 172 -9.57 -2.41 -9.69
C THR A 172 -8.53 -2.84 -10.70
N VAL A 173 -8.41 -4.13 -10.89
CA VAL A 173 -7.42 -4.75 -11.79
C VAL A 173 -8.16 -5.69 -12.73
N PRO A 174 -7.88 -5.66 -14.04
CA PRO A 174 -8.45 -6.62 -14.99
C PRO A 174 -8.14 -8.07 -14.58
N ASP A 175 -9.01 -9.00 -14.91
CA ASP A 175 -8.88 -10.44 -14.63
C ASP A 175 -8.76 -10.80 -13.16
N ILE A 176 -9.13 -9.88 -12.25
CA ILE A 176 -9.23 -10.10 -10.81
C ILE A 176 -10.62 -9.67 -10.37
N ASN A 177 -11.32 -10.51 -9.61
CA ASN A 177 -12.69 -10.24 -9.14
C ASN A 177 -13.62 -9.79 -10.29
N PHE A 178 -13.53 -10.42 -11.47
CA PHE A 178 -14.30 -10.07 -12.68
C PHE A 178 -14.12 -8.60 -13.10
N GLY A 179 -12.97 -7.99 -12.87
CA GLY A 179 -12.69 -6.58 -13.16
C GLY A 179 -13.43 -5.59 -12.23
N LYS A 180 -14.10 -6.07 -11.20
CA LYS A 180 -14.78 -5.23 -10.21
C LYS A 180 -13.81 -4.76 -9.13
N GLU A 181 -14.15 -3.68 -8.46
CA GLU A 181 -13.38 -3.17 -7.34
C GLU A 181 -13.36 -4.18 -6.17
N TYR A 182 -12.18 -4.37 -5.58
CA TYR A 182 -11.97 -5.25 -4.43
C TYR A 182 -11.07 -4.58 -3.38
N ARG A 183 -11.06 -5.13 -2.18
CA ARG A 183 -10.23 -4.63 -1.07
C ARG A 183 -8.79 -5.07 -1.27
N SER A 184 -7.86 -4.12 -1.15
CA SER A 184 -6.44 -4.45 -1.16
C SER A 184 -6.11 -5.42 -0.02
N PRO A 185 -5.14 -6.36 -0.20
CA PRO A 185 -4.64 -7.20 0.88
C PRO A 185 -4.13 -6.41 2.10
N TYR A 186 -3.76 -5.15 1.90
CA TYR A 186 -3.29 -4.25 2.96
C TYR A 186 -4.39 -3.38 3.58
N ASP A 187 -5.67 -3.56 3.19
CA ASP A 187 -6.79 -2.78 3.71
C ASP A 187 -7.09 -3.15 5.16
N ARG A 188 -6.80 -2.24 6.08
CA ARG A 188 -7.12 -2.35 7.51
C ARG A 188 -7.96 -1.15 7.92
N PRO A 189 -9.29 -1.26 7.89
CA PRO A 189 -10.19 -0.12 8.07
C PRO A 189 -10.00 0.66 9.36
N HIS A 190 -9.73 -0.01 10.46
CA HIS A 190 -9.60 0.62 11.77
C HIS A 190 -8.24 0.34 12.38
N ASN A 191 -7.59 1.40 12.79
CA ASN A 191 -6.38 1.38 13.60
C ASN A 191 -6.58 2.32 14.78
N PHE A 192 -6.48 1.80 16.00
CA PHE A 192 -6.61 2.56 17.23
C PHE A 192 -5.38 2.30 18.11
N VAL A 193 -4.75 3.37 18.56
CA VAL A 193 -3.54 3.29 19.38
C VAL A 193 -3.69 4.19 20.60
N ILE A 194 -3.37 3.66 21.77
CA ILE A 194 -3.30 4.39 23.03
C ILE A 194 -1.89 4.20 23.59
N VAL A 195 -1.26 5.29 23.93
CA VAL A 195 0.00 5.34 24.70
C VAL A 195 -0.20 6.28 25.87
N LEU A 196 -0.13 5.76 27.08
CA LEU A 196 -0.35 6.51 28.30
C LEU A 196 0.82 6.31 29.25
N ASN A 197 1.27 7.40 29.86
CA ASN A 197 2.27 7.39 30.91
C ASN A 197 1.71 8.11 32.14
N TYR A 198 2.01 7.58 33.32
CA TYR A 198 1.62 8.19 34.57
C TYR A 198 2.78 8.18 35.56
N ASP A 199 3.15 9.36 36.04
CA ASP A 199 4.17 9.57 37.06
C ASP A 199 3.53 9.61 38.45
N PHE A 200 3.61 8.51 39.19
CA PHE A 200 3.12 8.41 40.58
C PHE A 200 3.94 9.29 41.52
N THR A 201 5.25 9.18 41.38
CA THR A 201 6.24 9.94 42.14
C THR A 201 7.42 10.28 41.23
N PRO A 202 8.38 11.17 41.66
CA PRO A 202 9.59 11.42 40.86
C PRO A 202 10.47 10.20 40.62
N ARG A 203 10.21 9.08 41.32
CA ARG A 203 10.98 7.82 41.18
C ARG A 203 10.18 6.64 40.65
N LEU A 204 8.87 6.79 40.46
CA LEU A 204 7.99 5.71 40.02
C LEU A 204 7.05 6.22 38.96
N SER A 205 7.11 5.61 37.79
CA SER A 205 6.19 5.83 36.65
C SER A 205 5.68 4.51 36.13
N ALA A 206 4.53 4.54 35.45
CA ALA A 206 3.99 3.43 34.67
C ALA A 206 3.62 3.89 33.26
N ALA A 207 3.77 2.98 32.31
CA ALA A 207 3.38 3.21 30.92
C ALA A 207 2.48 2.07 30.44
N VAL A 208 1.47 2.41 29.63
CA VAL A 208 0.56 1.45 28.98
C VAL A 208 0.52 1.77 27.51
N ASN A 209 0.74 0.73 26.68
CA ASN A 209 0.55 0.78 25.25
C ASN A 209 -0.54 -0.22 24.85
N TRP A 210 -1.53 0.24 24.11
CA TRP A 210 -2.57 -0.61 23.57
C TRP A 210 -2.80 -0.29 22.11
N ILE A 211 -2.88 -1.36 21.27
CA ILE A 211 -3.04 -1.24 19.83
C ILE A 211 -4.17 -2.19 19.39
N TYR A 212 -5.10 -1.66 18.63
CA TYR A 212 -6.14 -2.42 17.95
C TYR A 212 -6.09 -2.16 16.45
N ASN A 213 -6.02 -3.22 15.65
CA ASN A 213 -6.12 -3.16 14.19
C ASN A 213 -7.17 -4.14 13.69
N THR A 214 -7.94 -3.73 12.69
CA THR A 214 -8.79 -4.65 11.94
C THR A 214 -7.93 -5.69 11.21
N GLY A 215 -8.44 -6.92 11.09
CA GLY A 215 -7.80 -7.96 10.29
C GLY A 215 -7.64 -7.59 8.82
N GLN A 216 -6.69 -8.22 8.16
CA GLN A 216 -6.49 -8.12 6.71
C GLN A 216 -7.52 -8.94 5.96
N PRO A 217 -7.94 -8.52 4.75
CA PRO A 217 -8.63 -9.40 3.82
C PRO A 217 -7.74 -10.58 3.45
N VAL A 218 -8.32 -11.77 3.47
CA VAL A 218 -7.63 -13.01 3.07
C VAL A 218 -8.55 -13.76 2.13
N THR A 219 -8.01 -14.23 1.01
CA THR A 219 -8.71 -15.11 0.08
C THR A 219 -8.45 -16.55 0.49
N PHE A 220 -9.49 -17.27 0.84
CA PHE A 220 -9.39 -18.69 1.15
C PHE A 220 -9.74 -19.54 -0.06
N PRO A 221 -8.99 -20.61 -0.35
CA PRO A 221 -9.41 -21.60 -1.30
C PRO A 221 -10.70 -22.29 -0.80
N TYR A 222 -11.72 -22.38 -1.65
CA TYR A 222 -12.99 -23.02 -1.32
C TYR A 222 -13.18 -24.38 -1.99
N GLY A 223 -12.26 -24.80 -2.86
CA GLY A 223 -12.31 -26.08 -3.52
C GLY A 223 -10.99 -26.44 -4.19
N GLN A 224 -10.87 -27.71 -4.54
CA GLN A 224 -9.80 -28.20 -5.39
C GLN A 224 -10.36 -29.24 -6.37
N TYR A 225 -9.75 -29.34 -7.53
CA TYR A 225 -10.05 -30.39 -8.51
C TYR A 225 -8.75 -30.88 -9.14
N THR A 226 -8.75 -32.12 -9.58
CA THR A 226 -7.57 -32.75 -10.19
C THR A 226 -7.88 -33.12 -11.62
N ILE A 227 -7.03 -32.68 -12.54
CA ILE A 227 -7.08 -33.06 -13.97
C ILE A 227 -5.70 -33.63 -14.32
N ASP A 228 -5.66 -34.80 -14.90
CA ASP A 228 -4.44 -35.50 -15.34
C ASP A 228 -3.35 -35.61 -14.26
N GLY A 229 -3.76 -35.81 -13.00
CA GLY A 229 -2.85 -35.93 -11.87
C GLY A 229 -2.34 -34.60 -11.31
N VAL A 230 -2.72 -33.45 -11.90
CA VAL A 230 -2.39 -32.10 -11.40
C VAL A 230 -3.56 -31.56 -10.60
N THR A 231 -3.30 -31.17 -9.36
CA THR A 231 -4.32 -30.59 -8.49
C THR A 231 -4.36 -29.07 -8.66
N TYR A 232 -5.53 -28.57 -9.00
CA TYR A 232 -5.82 -27.13 -9.12
C TYR A 232 -6.63 -26.68 -7.89
N VAL A 233 -6.25 -25.56 -7.32
CA VAL A 233 -6.92 -24.95 -6.18
C VAL A 233 -7.82 -23.83 -6.68
N VAL A 234 -9.11 -23.88 -6.32
CA VAL A 234 -10.08 -22.83 -6.68
C VAL A 234 -10.13 -21.81 -5.54
N GLN A 235 -9.76 -20.58 -5.86
CA GLN A 235 -9.81 -19.46 -4.92
C GLN A 235 -11.14 -18.73 -5.04
N GLY A 236 -11.68 -18.24 -3.91
CA GLY A 236 -12.83 -17.37 -3.89
C GLY A 236 -12.45 -15.97 -4.43
N SER A 237 -13.30 -15.41 -5.24
CA SER A 237 -13.22 -14.01 -5.71
C SER A 237 -13.79 -13.04 -4.66
#